data_fb12b1e54ea6e6c0ba42209a79518f80
#
_entry.id   fb12b1e54ea6e6c0ba42209a79518f80
#
_cell.length_a   1.000
_cell.length_b   1.000
_cell.length_c   1.000
_cell.angle_alpha   90.00
_cell.angle_beta   90.00
_cell.angle_gamma   90.00
#
_symmetry.space_group_name_H-M   'P 1'
#
loop_
_entity.id
_entity.type
_entity.pdbx_description
1 polymer ?
#
loop_
_entity_poly.entity_id
_entity_poly.type
_entity_poly.pdbx_seq_one_letter_code
_entity_poly.pdbx_strand_id
1 'polypeptide(L)'
;MDWAIQKATELGANEITPIVSERCEVRLKDERADKRLAHWRQVAISACEQCGRSTLPIIHPPVTLADWIKGSDADLKLVLHPVAEPLTSHEKPARLAFLIGPEGGLSDAEVEQAKGAGFQAARLGPRVLRTETAPVVALSVAQQLWGDF
;
A
#
# COMPACT_ATOMS: atom_id res chain seq x y z
N MET A 1 -9.51 6.36 2.63
CA MET A 1 -8.61 6.34 1.44
C MET A 1 -7.89 7.66 1.22
N ASP A 2 -8.56 8.79 1.36
CA ASP A 2 -7.95 10.13 1.17
C ASP A 2 -6.72 10.36 2.05
N TRP A 3 -6.86 10.05 3.33
CA TRP A 3 -5.76 10.20 4.29
C TRP A 3 -4.56 9.31 3.93
N ALA A 4 -4.82 8.07 3.55
CA ALA A 4 -3.78 7.12 3.14
C ALA A 4 -3.01 7.62 1.92
N ILE A 5 -3.72 8.15 0.91
CA ILE A 5 -3.11 8.70 -0.30
C ILE A 5 -2.28 9.95 0.05
N GLN A 6 -2.82 10.84 0.86
CA GLN A 6 -2.11 12.03 1.31
C GLN A 6 -0.80 11.66 2.00
N LYS A 7 -0.84 10.78 2.99
CA LYS A 7 0.35 10.41 3.77
C LYS A 7 1.33 9.56 2.97
N ALA A 8 0.87 8.63 2.14
CA ALA A 8 1.74 7.88 1.26
C ALA A 8 2.48 8.80 0.26
N THR A 9 1.80 9.82 -0.24
CA THR A 9 2.41 10.83 -1.12
C THR A 9 3.51 11.61 -0.38
N GLU A 10 3.22 12.11 0.81
CA GLU A 10 4.21 12.81 1.65
C GLU A 10 5.42 11.92 1.97
N LEU A 11 5.21 10.64 2.15
CA LEU A 11 6.25 9.67 2.51
C LEU A 11 6.96 9.04 1.30
N GLY A 12 6.73 9.55 0.10
CA GLY A 12 7.52 9.21 -1.07
C GLY A 12 7.04 8.01 -1.87
N ALA A 13 5.82 7.52 -1.68
CA ALA A 13 5.27 6.46 -2.52
C ALA A 13 5.25 6.89 -3.99
N ASN A 14 5.66 6.00 -4.89
CA ASN A 14 5.68 6.26 -6.33
C ASN A 14 4.38 5.82 -7.01
N GLU A 15 3.74 4.79 -6.49
CA GLU A 15 2.50 4.25 -7.02
C GLU A 15 1.58 3.84 -5.87
N ILE A 16 0.28 4.09 -6.03
CA ILE A 16 -0.75 3.73 -5.05
C ILE A 16 -1.89 3.07 -5.82
N THR A 17 -2.25 1.86 -5.42
CA THR A 17 -3.34 1.10 -6.03
C THR A 17 -4.37 0.73 -4.97
N PRO A 18 -5.59 1.25 -5.06
CA PRO A 18 -6.70 0.78 -4.22
C PRO A 18 -7.03 -0.68 -4.56
N ILE A 19 -7.10 -1.52 -3.55
CA ILE A 19 -7.33 -2.97 -3.71
C ILE A 19 -8.72 -3.33 -3.20
N VAL A 20 -9.44 -4.12 -3.98
CA VAL A 20 -10.70 -4.72 -3.54
C VAL A 20 -10.43 -6.12 -3.03
N SER A 21 -10.65 -6.33 -1.74
CA SER A 21 -10.48 -7.60 -1.03
C SER A 21 -11.82 -8.09 -0.47
N GLU A 22 -11.85 -9.31 0.07
CA GLU A 22 -13.09 -9.92 0.60
C GLU A 22 -13.80 -9.08 1.67
N ARG A 23 -13.03 -8.43 2.54
CA ARG A 23 -13.55 -7.64 3.66
C ARG A 23 -13.57 -6.14 3.38
N CYS A 24 -13.50 -5.77 2.10
CA CYS A 24 -13.53 -4.37 1.67
C CYS A 24 -14.93 -4.00 1.20
N GLU A 25 -15.42 -2.84 1.60
CA GLU A 25 -16.74 -2.34 1.19
C GLU A 25 -16.73 -1.67 -0.20
N VAL A 26 -15.56 -1.42 -0.76
CA VAL A 26 -15.41 -0.74 -2.06
C VAL A 26 -15.73 -1.70 -3.21
N ARG A 27 -16.56 -1.26 -4.14
CA ARG A 27 -16.90 -2.01 -5.36
C ARG A 27 -16.07 -1.53 -6.55
N LEU A 28 -15.65 -2.49 -7.42
CA LEU A 28 -14.87 -2.18 -8.62
C LEU A 28 -15.64 -1.41 -9.69
N LYS A 29 -16.92 -1.75 -9.87
CA LYS A 29 -17.79 -1.19 -10.90
C LYS A 29 -18.92 -0.42 -10.24
N ASP A 30 -18.66 0.85 -10.03
CA ASP A 30 -19.60 1.81 -9.50
C ASP A 30 -19.58 3.00 -10.46
N GLU A 31 -20.75 3.62 -10.71
CA GLU A 31 -20.87 4.84 -11.51
C GLU A 31 -19.97 5.98 -11.02
N ARG A 32 -19.55 5.92 -9.75
CA ARG A 32 -18.69 6.91 -9.10
C ARG A 32 -17.20 6.56 -9.14
N ALA A 33 -16.79 5.44 -9.75
CA ALA A 33 -15.41 5.00 -9.74
C ALA A 33 -14.45 6.02 -10.36
N ASP A 34 -14.83 6.60 -11.50
CA ASP A 34 -14.03 7.63 -12.19
C ASP A 34 -13.93 8.91 -11.36
N LYS A 35 -15.03 9.29 -10.70
CA LYS A 35 -15.04 10.47 -9.81
C LYS A 35 -14.15 10.27 -8.59
N ARG A 36 -14.17 9.07 -8.00
CA ARG A 36 -13.29 8.75 -6.88
C ARG A 36 -11.82 8.79 -7.30
N LEU A 37 -11.49 8.22 -8.44
CA LEU A 37 -10.13 8.23 -8.96
C LEU A 37 -9.64 9.67 -9.21
N ALA A 38 -10.45 10.50 -9.83
CA ALA A 38 -10.14 11.92 -10.03
C ALA A 38 -9.94 12.64 -8.70
N HIS A 39 -10.78 12.37 -7.72
CA HIS A 39 -10.65 12.92 -6.37
C HIS A 39 -9.34 12.48 -5.70
N TRP A 40 -9.01 11.20 -5.74
CA TRP A 40 -7.75 10.70 -5.17
C TRP A 40 -6.51 11.28 -5.84
N ARG A 41 -6.55 11.47 -7.16
CA ARG A 41 -5.48 12.18 -7.88
C ARG A 41 -5.33 13.61 -7.40
N GLN A 42 -6.45 14.29 -7.15
CA GLN A 42 -6.43 15.66 -6.63
C GLN A 42 -5.85 15.70 -5.20
N VAL A 43 -6.15 14.71 -4.36
CA VAL A 43 -5.55 14.58 -3.02
C VAL A 43 -4.02 14.44 -3.14
N ALA A 44 -3.54 13.61 -4.07
CA ALA A 44 -2.11 13.45 -4.31
C ALA A 44 -1.45 14.74 -4.81
N ILE A 45 -2.09 15.48 -5.70
CA ILE A 45 -1.60 16.77 -6.19
C ILE A 45 -1.44 17.76 -5.03
N SER A 46 -2.47 17.91 -4.22
CA SER A 46 -2.45 18.81 -3.06
C SER A 46 -1.36 18.41 -2.05
N ALA A 47 -1.17 17.11 -1.83
CA ALA A 47 -0.12 16.62 -0.95
C ALA A 47 1.28 16.94 -1.51
N CYS A 48 1.49 16.78 -2.82
CA CYS A 48 2.75 17.16 -3.47
C CYS A 48 3.06 18.66 -3.34
N GLU A 49 2.05 19.49 -3.56
CA GLU A 49 2.19 20.94 -3.41
C GLU A 49 2.58 21.33 -1.99
N GLN A 50 1.97 20.71 -0.99
CA GLN A 50 2.25 20.98 0.42
C GLN A 50 3.63 20.47 0.85
N CYS A 51 4.03 19.25 0.44
CA CYS A 51 5.29 18.63 0.91
C CYS A 51 6.51 18.94 0.02
N GLY A 52 6.32 19.62 -1.10
CA GLY A 52 7.40 20.02 -2.00
C GLY A 52 7.86 18.94 -3.00
N ARG A 53 7.06 17.89 -3.23
CA ARG A 53 7.38 16.90 -4.25
C ARG A 53 7.15 17.46 -5.65
N SER A 54 8.13 17.28 -6.54
CA SER A 54 8.03 17.66 -7.95
C SER A 54 7.45 16.57 -8.84
N THR A 55 7.38 15.33 -8.34
CA THR A 55 6.87 14.17 -9.07
C THR A 55 5.62 13.63 -8.40
N LEU A 56 4.52 13.53 -9.16
CA LEU A 56 3.26 12.97 -8.67
C LEU A 56 3.35 11.45 -8.61
N PRO A 57 2.84 10.82 -7.54
CA PRO A 57 2.63 9.38 -7.55
C PRO A 57 1.55 9.01 -8.57
N ILE A 58 1.66 7.82 -9.14
CA ILE A 58 0.63 7.27 -10.01
C ILE A 58 -0.47 6.68 -9.12
N ILE A 59 -1.70 7.18 -9.26
CA ILE A 59 -2.86 6.60 -8.59
C ILE A 59 -3.59 5.72 -9.60
N HIS A 60 -3.52 4.43 -9.39
CA HIS A 60 -4.17 3.46 -10.27
C HIS A 60 -5.66 3.33 -9.97
N PRO A 61 -6.47 2.94 -10.97
CA PRO A 61 -7.84 2.54 -10.71
C PRO A 61 -7.90 1.36 -9.74
N PRO A 62 -8.99 1.19 -8.96
CA PRO A 62 -9.17 0.03 -8.12
C PRO A 62 -9.10 -1.27 -8.90
N VAL A 63 -8.42 -2.27 -8.34
CA VAL A 63 -8.29 -3.61 -8.92
C VAL A 63 -8.57 -4.66 -7.85
N THR A 64 -8.84 -5.90 -8.27
CA THR A 64 -8.95 -7.00 -7.32
C THR A 64 -7.57 -7.33 -6.74
N LEU A 65 -7.56 -7.88 -5.53
CA LEU A 65 -6.33 -8.37 -4.92
C LEU A 65 -5.63 -9.41 -5.83
N ALA A 66 -6.39 -10.35 -6.39
CA ALA A 66 -5.86 -11.39 -7.26
C ALA A 66 -5.13 -10.81 -8.48
N ASP A 67 -5.70 -9.81 -9.13
CA ASP A 67 -5.09 -9.19 -10.30
C ASP A 67 -3.85 -8.37 -9.91
N TRP A 68 -3.91 -7.63 -8.81
CA TRP A 68 -2.80 -6.79 -8.39
C TRP A 68 -1.57 -7.62 -8.00
N ILE A 69 -1.74 -8.70 -7.22
CA ILE A 69 -0.60 -9.52 -6.79
C ILE A 69 0.07 -10.25 -7.96
N LYS A 70 -0.69 -10.59 -9.01
CA LYS A 70 -0.13 -11.19 -10.24
C LYS A 70 0.64 -10.19 -11.08
N GLY A 71 0.22 -8.93 -11.09
CA GLY A 71 0.82 -7.86 -11.90
C GLY A 71 1.98 -7.15 -11.24
N SER A 72 2.27 -7.41 -9.97
CA SER A 72 3.36 -6.73 -9.27
C SER A 72 4.73 -7.25 -9.71
N ASP A 73 5.58 -6.35 -10.18
CA ASP A 73 6.95 -6.63 -10.63
C ASP A 73 8.02 -6.18 -9.63
N ALA A 74 7.64 -5.80 -8.43
CA ALA A 74 8.59 -5.43 -7.38
C ALA A 74 9.48 -6.61 -7.00
N ASP A 75 10.75 -6.35 -6.74
CA ASP A 75 11.71 -7.37 -6.31
C ASP A 75 11.54 -7.75 -4.83
N LEU A 76 11.02 -6.86 -3.99
CA LEU A 76 10.58 -7.17 -2.64
C LEU A 76 9.09 -6.87 -2.50
N LYS A 77 8.30 -7.89 -2.20
CA LYS A 77 6.85 -7.83 -2.04
C LYS A 77 6.50 -8.23 -0.62
N LEU A 78 5.91 -7.33 0.13
CA LEU A 78 5.61 -7.53 1.54
C LEU A 78 4.11 -7.38 1.82
N VAL A 79 3.54 -8.39 2.47
CA VAL A 79 2.20 -8.30 3.06
C VAL A 79 2.34 -8.04 4.55
N LEU A 80 1.74 -6.97 5.04
CA LEU A 80 1.80 -6.62 6.45
C LEU A 80 0.93 -7.58 7.26
N HIS A 81 1.54 -8.26 8.21
CA HIS A 81 0.87 -9.24 9.05
C HIS A 81 1.44 -9.19 10.49
N PRO A 82 0.59 -9.29 11.52
CA PRO A 82 1.04 -9.15 12.91
C PRO A 82 1.96 -10.28 13.38
N VAL A 83 1.88 -11.45 12.75
CA VAL A 83 2.73 -12.61 13.07
C VAL A 83 3.68 -12.86 11.91
N ALA A 84 4.84 -12.24 11.92
CA ALA A 84 5.82 -12.33 10.84
C ALA A 84 7.18 -11.83 11.30
N GLU A 85 8.19 -11.98 10.44
CA GLU A 85 9.51 -11.40 10.66
C GLU A 85 9.47 -9.87 10.57
N PRO A 86 10.33 -9.17 11.32
CA PRO A 86 10.42 -7.72 11.22
C PRO A 86 10.80 -7.24 9.81
N LEU A 87 10.28 -6.08 9.41
CA LEU A 87 10.63 -5.44 8.14
C LEU A 87 12.14 -5.24 7.99
N THR A 88 12.83 -4.96 9.08
CA THR A 88 14.28 -4.70 9.13
C THR A 88 15.17 -5.90 8.76
N SER A 89 14.60 -7.10 8.63
CA SER A 89 15.36 -8.31 8.27
C SER A 89 15.67 -8.44 6.77
N HIS A 90 15.17 -7.53 5.94
CA HIS A 90 15.35 -7.56 4.48
C HIS A 90 16.48 -6.66 4.00
N GLU A 91 17.11 -7.05 2.89
CA GLU A 91 18.08 -6.21 2.19
C GLU A 91 17.39 -5.14 1.36
N LYS A 92 18.13 -4.08 0.99
CA LYS A 92 17.61 -2.98 0.17
C LYS A 92 17.13 -3.49 -1.19
N PRO A 93 15.83 -3.36 -1.51
CA PRO A 93 15.32 -3.68 -2.83
C PRO A 93 15.52 -2.52 -3.83
N ALA A 94 15.49 -2.81 -5.12
CA ALA A 94 15.36 -1.79 -6.15
C ALA A 94 13.92 -1.25 -6.21
N ARG A 95 12.94 -2.16 -6.09
CA ARG A 95 11.51 -1.83 -6.03
C ARG A 95 10.84 -2.60 -4.89
N LEU A 96 10.05 -1.89 -4.10
CA LEU A 96 9.33 -2.42 -2.95
C LEU A 96 7.84 -2.26 -3.14
N ALA A 97 7.07 -3.30 -2.87
CA ALA A 97 5.62 -3.23 -2.82
C ALA A 97 5.09 -3.66 -1.45
N PHE A 98 4.20 -2.87 -0.89
CA PHE A 98 3.46 -3.22 0.33
C PHE A 98 2.01 -3.56 -0.01
N LEU A 99 1.54 -4.68 0.50
CA LEU A 99 0.13 -5.02 0.55
C LEU A 99 -0.39 -4.79 1.96
N ILE A 100 -1.37 -3.91 2.07
CA ILE A 100 -1.97 -3.51 3.35
C ILE A 100 -3.46 -3.82 3.28
N GLY A 101 -3.95 -4.58 4.24
CA GLY A 101 -5.35 -4.99 4.30
C GLY A 101 -6.31 -3.88 4.73
N PRO A 102 -7.62 -4.10 4.55
CA PRO A 102 -8.66 -3.19 5.03
C PRO A 102 -8.81 -3.29 6.56
N GLU A 103 -9.73 -2.51 7.12
CA GLU A 103 -10.01 -2.49 8.56
C GLU A 103 -10.33 -3.89 9.13
N GLY A 104 -11.03 -4.72 8.35
CA GLY A 104 -11.31 -6.10 8.71
C GLY A 104 -10.14 -7.06 8.51
N GLY A 105 -9.01 -6.58 8.01
CA GLY A 105 -7.83 -7.38 7.67
C GLY A 105 -8.01 -8.17 6.38
N LEU A 106 -6.95 -8.82 5.94
CA LEU A 106 -7.00 -9.80 4.86
C LEU A 106 -7.42 -11.15 5.42
N SER A 107 -8.17 -11.93 4.65
CA SER A 107 -8.48 -13.31 5.05
C SER A 107 -7.22 -14.18 4.98
N ASP A 108 -7.24 -15.32 5.67
CA ASP A 108 -6.13 -16.28 5.60
C ASP A 108 -5.90 -16.77 4.17
N ALA A 109 -6.97 -16.97 3.41
CA ALA A 109 -6.89 -17.35 2.00
C ALA A 109 -6.22 -16.26 1.14
N GLU A 110 -6.52 -14.99 1.38
CA GLU A 110 -5.90 -13.86 0.68
C GLU A 110 -4.41 -13.73 1.01
N VAL A 111 -4.03 -13.92 2.27
CA VAL A 111 -2.63 -13.93 2.69
C VAL A 111 -1.86 -15.07 2.03
N GLU A 112 -2.42 -16.27 2.00
CA GLU A 112 -1.81 -17.43 1.32
C GLU A 112 -1.70 -17.22 -0.18
N GLN A 113 -2.70 -16.60 -0.81
CA GLN A 113 -2.66 -16.23 -2.21
C GLN A 113 -1.53 -15.23 -2.51
N ALA A 114 -1.36 -14.24 -1.67
CA ALA A 114 -0.27 -13.27 -1.79
C ALA A 114 1.10 -13.95 -1.63
N LYS A 115 1.25 -14.83 -0.65
CA LYS A 115 2.49 -15.62 -0.47
C LYS A 115 2.79 -16.48 -1.69
N GLY A 116 1.78 -17.12 -2.28
CA GLY A 116 1.92 -17.89 -3.52
C GLY A 116 2.36 -17.06 -4.71
N ALA A 117 2.12 -15.75 -4.70
CA ALA A 117 2.56 -14.79 -5.71
C ALA A 117 3.92 -14.12 -5.38
N GLY A 118 4.62 -14.60 -4.37
CA GLY A 118 5.95 -14.11 -3.99
C GLY A 118 5.97 -13.05 -2.89
N PHE A 119 4.83 -12.75 -2.26
CA PHE A 119 4.79 -11.84 -1.11
C PHE A 119 5.31 -12.56 0.14
N GLN A 120 6.10 -11.85 0.92
CA GLN A 120 6.56 -12.29 2.23
C GLN A 120 5.81 -11.52 3.32
N ALA A 121 5.42 -12.21 4.39
CA ALA A 121 4.82 -11.54 5.53
C ALA A 121 5.87 -10.73 6.29
N ALA A 122 5.52 -9.50 6.64
CA ALA A 122 6.37 -8.63 7.44
C ALA A 122 5.53 -7.95 8.53
N ARG A 123 6.11 -7.78 9.71
CA ARG A 123 5.45 -7.07 10.81
C ARG A 123 6.08 -5.71 11.07
N LEU A 124 5.25 -4.82 11.59
CA LEU A 124 5.64 -3.48 12.02
C LEU A 124 5.45 -3.37 13.53
N GLY A 125 6.42 -3.92 14.27
CA GLY A 125 6.37 -3.93 15.73
C GLY A 125 5.39 -4.95 16.33
N PRO A 126 5.18 -4.92 17.66
CA PRO A 126 4.41 -5.93 18.39
C PRO A 126 2.90 -5.66 18.43
N ARG A 127 2.45 -4.50 17.96
CA ARG A 127 1.04 -4.11 18.02
C ARG A 127 0.37 -4.27 16.66
N VAL A 128 -0.94 -4.53 16.67
CA VAL A 128 -1.76 -4.50 15.46
C VAL A 128 -2.05 -3.03 15.13
N LEU A 129 -1.58 -2.56 13.99
CA LEU A 129 -1.81 -1.18 13.54
C LEU A 129 -3.14 -1.08 12.78
N ARG A 130 -3.82 0.05 12.92
CA ARG A 130 -4.99 0.36 12.11
C ARG A 130 -4.60 0.52 10.64
N THR A 131 -5.56 0.31 9.75
CA THR A 131 -5.35 0.44 8.30
C THR A 131 -4.80 1.82 7.88
N GLU A 132 -5.21 2.88 8.56
CA GLU A 132 -4.68 4.23 8.31
C GLU A 132 -3.27 4.44 8.89
N THR A 133 -2.88 3.70 9.91
CA THR A 133 -1.54 3.81 10.53
C THR A 133 -0.48 2.98 9.80
N ALA A 134 -0.85 1.80 9.35
CA ALA A 134 0.08 0.83 8.76
C ALA A 134 0.87 1.40 7.57
N PRO A 135 0.27 2.08 6.57
CA PRO A 135 1.03 2.62 5.45
C PRO A 135 2.02 3.72 5.88
N VAL A 136 1.67 4.53 6.87
CA VAL A 136 2.57 5.58 7.39
C VAL A 136 3.81 4.95 8.00
N VAL A 137 3.62 3.97 8.86
CA VAL A 137 4.74 3.28 9.53
C VAL A 137 5.57 2.49 8.53
N ALA A 138 4.94 1.74 7.64
CA ALA A 138 5.63 0.94 6.62
C ALA A 138 6.53 1.81 5.73
N LEU A 139 5.97 2.88 5.19
CA LEU A 139 6.71 3.81 4.32
C LEU A 139 7.81 4.55 5.09
N SER A 140 7.55 4.99 6.32
CA SER A 140 8.56 5.67 7.14
C SER A 140 9.75 4.76 7.43
N VAL A 141 9.49 3.52 7.80
CA VAL A 141 10.56 2.54 8.06
C VAL A 141 11.33 2.21 6.78
N ALA A 142 10.64 2.02 5.66
CA ALA A 142 11.28 1.78 4.37
C ALA A 142 12.17 2.95 3.96
N GLN A 143 11.72 4.19 4.12
CA GLN A 143 12.53 5.38 3.82
C GLN A 143 13.74 5.50 4.74
N GLN A 144 13.61 5.15 6.01
CA GLN A 144 14.73 5.15 6.95
C GLN A 144 15.76 4.09 6.60
N LEU A 145 15.32 2.89 6.22
CA LEU A 145 16.23 1.78 5.91
C LEU A 145 16.89 1.93 4.54
N TRP A 146 16.12 2.39 3.54
CA TRP A 146 16.51 2.26 2.12
C TRP A 146 16.27 3.51 1.28
N GLY A 147 15.61 4.52 1.80
CA GLY A 147 15.21 5.71 1.07
C GLY A 147 15.93 6.99 1.48
N ASP A 148 15.16 8.06 1.59
CA ASP A 148 15.65 9.43 1.77
C ASP A 148 15.53 10.00 3.19
N PHE A 149 15.13 9.18 4.15
CA PHE A 149 15.05 9.61 5.55
C PHE A 149 16.41 9.49 6.25
#